data_bc692e537581de4f69bb4b30a1537baa
#
_entry.id   bc692e537581de4f69bb4b30a1537baa
#
_cell.length_a   1.000
_cell.length_b   1.000
_cell.length_c   1.000
_cell.angle_alpha   90.00
_cell.angle_beta   90.00
_cell.angle_gamma   90.00
#
_symmetry.space_group_name_H-M   'P 1'
#
loop_
_entity.id
_entity.type
_entity.pdbx_description
1 polymer ?
#
loop_
_entity_poly.entity_id
_entity_poly.type
_entity_poly.pdbx_seq_one_letter_code
_entity_poly.pdbx_strand_id
1 'polypeptide(L)'
;MPAVCRGAEIDTDLFHCSQPRRLEMSANVKVNGTGISRQDDKNTIHKKPPKPCPKHSKGITTGSLKVKVNGKGCGRIGDPVDGCTEVSSGSENVFAG
;
A
#
# COMPACT_ATOMS: atom_id res chain seq x y z
N MET A 1 -3.21 15.12 -7.97
CA MET A 1 -3.22 13.65 -8.06
C MET A 1 -2.21 13.08 -7.06
N PRO A 2 -2.60 12.05 -6.24
CA PRO A 2 -1.67 11.45 -5.28
C PRO A 2 -0.57 10.63 -5.97
N ALA A 3 0.56 10.50 -5.27
CA ALA A 3 1.69 9.71 -5.75
C ALA A 3 1.34 8.22 -5.76
N VAL A 4 1.79 7.52 -6.79
CA VAL A 4 1.62 6.07 -6.94
C VAL A 4 2.51 5.35 -5.93
N CYS A 5 1.97 4.35 -5.22
CA CYS A 5 2.76 3.55 -4.29
C CYS A 5 3.31 2.30 -4.97
N ARG A 6 4.50 1.89 -4.51
CA ARG A 6 5.25 0.77 -5.07
C ARG A 6 5.56 -0.24 -3.97
N GLY A 7 6.08 -1.39 -4.35
CA GLY A 7 6.61 -2.35 -3.38
C GLY A 7 7.64 -1.69 -2.48
N ALA A 8 7.69 -2.12 -1.23
CA ALA A 8 8.55 -1.59 -0.16
C ALA A 8 8.22 -0.16 0.30
N GLU A 9 7.22 0.52 -0.30
CA GLU A 9 6.73 1.80 0.23
C GLU A 9 6.15 1.61 1.62
N ILE A 10 6.07 2.71 2.36
CA ILE A 10 5.68 2.69 3.77
C ILE A 10 4.18 2.95 3.90
N ASP A 11 3.50 2.12 4.69
CA ASP A 11 2.16 2.42 5.20
C ASP A 11 2.36 3.13 6.55
N THR A 12 1.41 3.96 6.97
CA THR A 12 1.56 4.65 8.25
C THR A 12 1.57 3.64 9.40
N ASP A 13 2.46 3.84 10.36
CA ASP A 13 2.59 2.98 11.53
C ASP A 13 1.73 3.44 12.72
N LEU A 14 0.92 4.47 12.51
CA LEU A 14 0.06 5.02 13.55
C LEU A 14 -0.80 3.91 14.16
N PHE A 15 -0.76 3.79 15.50
CA PHE A 15 -1.48 2.74 16.25
C PHE A 15 -0.98 1.32 15.97
N HIS A 16 0.23 1.14 15.44
CA HIS A 16 0.82 -0.18 15.24
C HIS A 16 2.08 -0.36 16.09
N CYS A 17 2.38 -1.63 16.40
CA CYS A 17 3.57 -1.97 17.18
C CYS A 17 4.81 -2.06 16.30
N SER A 18 4.65 -2.11 14.98
CA SER A 18 5.76 -2.16 14.02
C SER A 18 5.35 -1.50 12.71
N GLN A 19 6.35 -1.05 11.96
CA GLN A 19 6.15 -0.32 10.69
C GLN A 19 5.69 -1.28 9.59
N PRO A 20 4.47 -1.12 9.05
CA PRO A 20 4.07 -1.90 7.88
C PRO A 20 4.63 -1.31 6.59
N ARG A 21 4.93 -2.18 5.61
CA ARG A 21 5.41 -1.79 4.29
C ARG A 21 4.60 -2.52 3.22
N ARG A 22 4.56 -1.93 2.01
CA ARG A 22 3.92 -2.58 0.87
C ARG A 22 4.71 -3.83 0.48
N LEU A 23 4.08 -4.99 0.51
CA LEU A 23 4.72 -6.27 0.18
C LEU A 23 4.34 -6.74 -1.22
N GLU A 24 3.04 -6.88 -1.51
CA GLU A 24 2.57 -7.36 -2.79
C GLU A 24 2.56 -6.23 -3.82
N MET A 25 2.90 -6.57 -5.06
CA MET A 25 3.03 -5.59 -6.14
C MET A 25 2.90 -6.28 -7.49
N SER A 26 2.70 -5.49 -8.55
CA SER A 26 2.68 -6.02 -9.90
C SER A 26 4.04 -6.59 -10.29
N ALA A 27 4.03 -7.75 -10.95
CA ALA A 27 5.26 -8.36 -11.46
C ALA A 27 5.73 -7.72 -12.76
N ASN A 28 4.85 -7.04 -13.49
CA ASN A 28 5.14 -6.55 -14.84
C ASN A 28 4.81 -5.09 -15.10
N VAL A 29 4.16 -4.39 -14.18
CA VAL A 29 3.90 -2.95 -14.30
C VAL A 29 4.67 -2.25 -13.20
N LYS A 30 5.66 -1.46 -13.60
CA LYS A 30 6.61 -0.86 -12.66
C LYS A 30 6.65 0.65 -12.77
N VAL A 31 6.96 1.30 -11.66
CA VAL A 31 7.23 2.73 -11.57
C VAL A 31 8.59 2.89 -10.89
N ASN A 32 9.49 3.61 -11.54
CA ASN A 32 10.86 3.82 -11.03
C ASN A 32 11.58 2.49 -10.74
N GLY A 33 11.34 1.47 -11.58
CA GLY A 33 11.98 0.17 -11.48
C GLY A 33 11.38 -0.79 -10.47
N THR A 34 10.30 -0.40 -9.77
CA THR A 34 9.66 -1.23 -8.74
C THR A 34 8.18 -1.44 -9.08
N GLY A 35 7.68 -2.65 -8.87
CA GLY A 35 6.28 -2.98 -9.15
C GLY A 35 5.30 -2.10 -8.39
N ILE A 36 4.21 -1.72 -9.05
CA ILE A 36 3.14 -0.93 -8.44
C ILE A 36 2.34 -1.81 -7.48
N SER A 37 2.09 -1.31 -6.27
CA SER A 37 1.18 -1.94 -5.32
C SER A 37 -0.26 -1.51 -5.66
N ARG A 38 -1.20 -2.44 -5.59
CA ARG A 38 -2.56 -2.26 -6.13
C ARG A 38 -3.62 -2.55 -5.07
N GLN A 39 -4.87 -2.24 -5.40
CA GLN A 39 -6.01 -2.66 -4.59
C GLN A 39 -5.92 -4.17 -4.33
N ASP A 40 -6.22 -4.59 -3.12
CA ASP A 40 -6.13 -5.96 -2.60
C ASP A 40 -4.69 -6.46 -2.35
N ASP A 41 -3.65 -5.74 -2.75
CA ASP A 41 -2.28 -6.11 -2.44
C ASP A 41 -2.00 -5.88 -0.95
N LYS A 42 -1.47 -6.91 -0.29
CA LYS A 42 -1.23 -6.90 1.14
C LYS A 42 0.10 -6.24 1.49
N ASN A 43 0.13 -5.64 2.69
CA ASN A 43 1.37 -5.15 3.27
C ASN A 43 2.11 -6.28 4.00
N THR A 44 3.28 -5.98 4.53
CA THR A 44 4.05 -6.95 5.32
C THR A 44 3.30 -7.31 6.59
N ILE A 45 3.53 -8.53 7.09
CA ILE A 45 2.99 -8.93 8.39
C ILE A 45 3.56 -7.98 9.44
N HIS A 46 2.68 -7.37 10.21
CA HIS A 46 3.04 -6.40 11.24
C HIS A 46 2.15 -6.58 12.46
N LYS A 47 2.53 -5.96 13.57
CA LYS A 47 1.83 -6.11 14.84
C LYS A 47 0.93 -4.92 15.10
N LYS A 48 -0.27 -5.19 15.63
CA LYS A 48 -1.27 -4.17 15.93
C LYS A 48 -1.61 -4.20 17.43
N PRO A 49 -1.77 -3.04 18.09
CA PRO A 49 -2.29 -3.01 19.47
C PRO A 49 -3.76 -3.52 19.53
N PRO A 50 -4.28 -3.97 20.69
CA PRO A 50 -3.59 -3.94 21.98
C PRO A 50 -2.58 -5.07 22.14
N LYS A 51 -1.69 -4.92 23.11
CA LYS A 51 -0.72 -5.96 23.43
C LYS A 51 -1.44 -7.27 23.84
N PRO A 52 -0.87 -8.41 23.45
CA PRO A 52 0.47 -8.66 22.91
C PRO A 52 0.64 -8.43 21.40
N CYS A 53 0.09 -7.38 20.84
CA CYS A 53 0.29 -6.95 19.46
C CYS A 53 0.12 -8.09 18.45
N PRO A 54 -1.10 -8.60 18.24
CA PRO A 54 -1.31 -9.69 17.28
C PRO A 54 -0.85 -9.31 15.88
N LYS A 55 -0.31 -10.26 15.16
CA LYS A 55 0.18 -10.07 13.80
C LYS A 55 -0.98 -10.02 12.81
N HIS A 56 -0.89 -9.13 11.83
CA HIS A 56 -1.81 -9.14 10.70
C HIS A 56 -1.14 -8.59 9.43
N SER A 57 -1.80 -8.82 8.31
CA SER A 57 -1.41 -8.30 7.00
C SER A 57 -2.68 -7.93 6.26
N LYS A 58 -2.75 -6.72 5.72
CA LYS A 58 -3.98 -6.19 5.11
C LYS A 58 -3.70 -5.59 3.75
N GLY A 59 -4.70 -5.68 2.86
CA GLY A 59 -4.63 -5.13 1.51
C GLY A 59 -5.24 -3.75 1.42
N ILE A 60 -4.88 -3.02 0.35
CA ILE A 60 -5.49 -1.74 0.03
C ILE A 60 -6.98 -1.99 -0.28
N THR A 61 -7.87 -1.27 0.39
CA THR A 61 -9.31 -1.42 0.20
C THR A 61 -9.77 -0.80 -1.11
N THR A 62 -9.28 0.41 -1.41
CA THR A 62 -9.71 1.16 -2.59
C THR A 62 -8.52 1.86 -3.21
N GLY A 63 -8.18 1.47 -4.44
CA GLY A 63 -7.18 2.17 -5.24
C GLY A 63 -7.84 3.14 -6.21
N SER A 64 -7.10 3.56 -7.24
CA SER A 64 -7.63 4.46 -8.26
C SER A 64 -8.82 3.83 -8.97
N LEU A 65 -9.86 4.64 -9.21
CA LEU A 65 -11.00 4.25 -10.02
C LEU A 65 -10.72 4.43 -11.52
N LYS A 66 -9.71 5.24 -11.86
CA LYS A 66 -9.39 5.59 -13.25
C LYS A 66 -8.17 4.85 -13.79
N VAL A 67 -7.19 4.57 -12.94
CA VAL A 67 -5.95 3.92 -13.35
C VAL A 67 -5.92 2.51 -12.79
N LYS A 68 -5.90 1.52 -13.68
CA LYS A 68 -5.86 0.10 -13.30
C LYS A 68 -4.50 -0.50 -13.63
N VAL A 69 -4.04 -1.39 -12.77
CA VAL A 69 -2.83 -2.16 -12.95
C VAL A 69 -3.19 -3.63 -12.82
N ASN A 70 -3.04 -4.39 -13.90
CA ASN A 70 -3.45 -5.79 -13.93
C ASN A 70 -4.92 -5.99 -13.52
N GLY A 71 -5.79 -5.05 -13.92
CA GLY A 71 -7.23 -5.09 -13.60
C GLY A 71 -7.61 -4.62 -12.21
N LYS A 72 -6.65 -4.18 -11.39
CA LYS A 72 -6.88 -3.67 -10.04
C LYS A 72 -6.57 -2.19 -9.96
N GLY A 73 -7.27 -1.47 -9.08
CA GLY A 73 -7.00 -0.05 -8.88
C GLY A 73 -5.57 0.21 -8.43
N CYS A 74 -4.90 1.16 -9.09
CA CYS A 74 -3.54 1.56 -8.75
C CYS A 74 -3.50 2.13 -7.32
N GLY A 75 -2.61 1.64 -6.47
CA GLY A 75 -2.43 2.15 -5.11
C GLY A 75 -1.74 3.51 -5.09
N ARG A 76 -2.13 4.37 -4.14
CA ARG A 76 -1.64 5.74 -4.04
C ARG A 76 -1.49 6.14 -2.58
N ILE A 77 -0.69 7.18 -2.32
CA ILE A 77 -0.62 7.79 -0.99
C ILE A 77 -2.03 8.19 -0.55
N GLY A 78 -2.39 7.83 0.69
CA GLY A 78 -3.69 8.13 1.28
C GLY A 78 -4.73 7.05 1.07
N ASP A 79 -4.47 6.05 0.22
CA ASP A 79 -5.41 4.95 0.01
C ASP A 79 -5.53 4.10 1.28
N PRO A 80 -6.76 3.77 1.69
CA PRO A 80 -6.97 3.03 2.93
C PRO A 80 -6.51 1.57 2.81
N VAL A 81 -5.95 1.06 3.90
CA VAL A 81 -5.56 -0.34 4.04
C VAL A 81 -6.50 -0.99 5.05
N ASP A 82 -7.46 -1.70 4.57
CA ASP A 82 -8.54 -2.46 5.21
C ASP A 82 -8.59 -2.40 6.76
N GLY A 83 -9.11 -1.28 7.32
CA GLY A 83 -9.27 -1.11 8.76
C GLY A 83 -7.97 -1.06 9.54
N CYS A 84 -6.82 -0.96 8.86
CA CYS A 84 -5.50 -1.04 9.48
C CYS A 84 -4.80 0.32 9.48
N THR A 85 -4.55 0.86 8.29
CA THR A 85 -3.74 2.06 8.13
C THR A 85 -4.03 2.71 6.77
N GLU A 86 -3.13 3.53 6.28
CA GLU A 86 -3.17 4.07 4.93
C GLU A 86 -1.77 4.11 4.34
N VAL A 87 -1.69 4.17 3.01
CA VAL A 87 -0.40 4.29 2.31
C VAL A 87 0.18 5.68 2.59
N SER A 88 1.43 5.75 3.03
CA SER A 88 2.07 7.01 3.41
C SER A 88 3.25 7.43 2.56
N SER A 89 3.80 6.55 1.73
CA SER A 89 4.87 6.96 0.81
C SER A 89 4.63 6.42 -0.60
N GLY A 90 5.24 7.07 -1.58
CA GLY A 90 5.07 6.69 -2.97
C GLY A 90 6.14 7.31 -3.86
N SER A 91 5.94 7.21 -5.17
CA SER A 91 6.83 7.76 -6.17
C SER A 91 6.97 9.27 -6.02
N GLU A 92 8.17 9.78 -6.25
CA GLU A 92 8.42 11.22 -6.23
C GLU A 92 7.94 11.92 -7.50
N ASN A 93 7.69 11.17 -8.57
CA ASN A 93 7.42 11.77 -9.89
C ASN A 93 6.33 11.08 -10.72
N VAL A 94 5.64 10.07 -10.17
CA VAL A 94 4.54 9.41 -10.88
C VAL A 94 3.28 9.44 -10.00
N PHE A 95 2.17 9.91 -10.60
CA PHE A 95 0.91 10.16 -9.89
C PHE A 95 -0.26 9.52 -10.61
N ALA A 96 -1.32 9.21 -9.88
CA ALA A 96 -2.55 8.64 -10.44
C ALA A 96 -3.77 9.28 -9.79
N GLY A 97 -4.74 9.56 -10.61
CA GLY A 97 -6.02 10.11 -10.17
C GLY A 97 -6.99 9.10 -9.61
#